data_44dd0e5ddea7c1b5071e7cdbb8bdb97a
#
_entry.id   44dd0e5ddea7c1b5071e7cdbb8bdb97a
#
_cell.length_a   1.000
_cell.length_b   1.000
_cell.length_c   1.000
_cell.angle_alpha   90.00
_cell.angle_beta   90.00
_cell.angle_gamma   90.00
#
_symmetry.space_group_name_H-M   'P 1'
#
loop_
_entity.id
_entity.type
_entity.pdbx_description
1 polymer ?
#
loop_
_entity_poly.entity_id
_entity_poly.type
_entity_poly.pdbx_seq_one_letter_code
_entity_poly.pdbx_strand_id
1 'polypeptide(L)'
;MLESTTPATPRDGEQARGVRGVRATWNYTLGSIVFFYIVLNAVVILNMLAIFAASGSPLDGLLIALTVVAVAAQVRGCWFLRTERGQGIPNIAWLIALLAPALAVWVIGLFRPEVGFLSAVPLWMAVCVVAPLFPRRQLWTLLAVGLAASIAHPVLATMIFGNPISPAAIADAWLVFFYGILLPLMVLSALWWWDIVVTLDRLRSSAAELAVTEERLRFASDLHDIQGHHLQVIALKSELAERMLAIDPEAAREHIHETRMIAKQALEETRSLVAGYREVELDNELENAREVLAAAGAQCDLTIGTMPADAEVRRALGLAVREATTNILRHSEATQVSIQLDSNDTESTLVISNNELRRSASAGEVPGSGLVGLRSRVAALGGTLDTAVDDRGDRFELSVRIPSRARVTA
;
A
#
# COMPACT_ATOMS: atom_id res chain seq x y z
N MET A 1 15.47 2.86 31.36
CA MET A 1 15.51 2.23 30.04
C MET A 1 14.17 2.59 29.38
N LEU A 2 14.14 3.75 28.70
CA LEU A 2 12.92 4.29 28.07
C LEU A 2 13.01 3.91 26.59
N GLU A 3 12.13 3.01 26.14
CA GLU A 3 11.95 2.69 24.73
C GLU A 3 11.42 3.95 24.03
N SER A 4 12.22 4.50 23.13
CA SER A 4 11.81 5.56 22.22
C SER A 4 10.89 4.98 21.14
N THR A 5 9.59 5.10 21.32
CA THR A 5 8.61 4.86 20.25
C THR A 5 8.67 6.02 19.27
N THR A 6 9.42 5.86 18.19
CA THR A 6 9.36 6.74 17.03
C THR A 6 7.97 6.63 16.40
N PRO A 7 7.24 7.72 16.19
CA PRO A 7 5.93 7.66 15.53
C PRO A 7 6.09 7.20 14.07
N ALA A 8 5.29 6.19 13.68
CA ALA A 8 5.30 5.65 12.32
C ALA A 8 4.86 6.73 11.31
N THR A 9 5.61 6.87 10.22
CA THR A 9 5.28 7.82 9.15
C THR A 9 3.98 7.40 8.43
N PRO A 10 3.22 8.32 7.81
CA PRO A 10 2.00 8.00 7.04
C PRO A 10 2.24 6.94 5.95
N ARG A 11 3.43 6.92 5.35
CA ARG A 11 3.87 5.89 4.37
C ARG A 11 3.95 4.50 4.99
N ASP A 12 4.39 4.39 6.25
CA ASP A 12 4.45 3.12 6.97
C ASP A 12 3.04 2.56 7.21
N GLY A 13 2.05 3.43 7.42
CA GLY A 13 0.65 3.07 7.59
C GLY A 13 0.00 2.52 6.31
N GLU A 14 0.29 3.08 5.14
CA GLU A 14 -0.23 2.62 3.85
C GLU A 14 0.44 1.34 3.39
N GLN A 15 1.76 1.24 3.52
CA GLN A 15 2.50 0.00 3.26
C GLN A 15 2.05 -1.12 4.19
N ALA A 16 1.82 -0.83 5.48
CA ALA A 16 1.30 -1.80 6.44
C ALA A 16 -0.15 -2.23 6.13
N ARG A 17 -0.97 -1.37 5.50
CA ARG A 17 -2.32 -1.73 5.02
C ARG A 17 -2.23 -2.62 3.78
N GLY A 18 -1.37 -2.32 2.80
CA GLY A 18 -1.14 -3.13 1.62
C GLY A 18 -0.67 -4.54 1.97
N VAL A 19 0.35 -4.67 2.82
CA VAL A 19 0.86 -5.96 3.30
C VAL A 19 -0.22 -6.76 4.06
N ARG A 20 -1.06 -6.09 4.85
CA ARG A 20 -2.19 -6.73 5.54
C ARG A 20 -3.25 -7.22 4.55
N GLY A 21 -3.58 -6.46 3.52
CA GLY A 21 -4.53 -6.82 2.48
C GLY A 21 -4.10 -8.07 1.71
N VAL A 22 -2.86 -8.11 1.23
CA VAL A 22 -2.27 -9.27 0.52
C VAL A 22 -2.26 -10.52 1.42
N ARG A 23 -1.88 -10.37 2.69
CA ARG A 23 -1.89 -11.48 3.66
C ARG A 23 -3.31 -12.00 3.93
N ALA A 24 -4.29 -11.09 4.07
CA ALA A 24 -5.70 -11.47 4.26
C ALA A 24 -6.23 -12.24 3.05
N THR A 25 -5.95 -11.80 1.84
CA THR A 25 -6.35 -12.47 0.60
C THR A 25 -5.74 -13.86 0.50
N TRP A 26 -4.44 -14.03 0.86
CA TRP A 26 -3.84 -15.37 0.91
C TRP A 26 -4.54 -16.28 1.92
N ASN A 27 -4.79 -15.79 3.13
CA ASN A 27 -5.45 -16.58 4.16
C ASN A 27 -6.86 -17.03 3.71
N TYR A 28 -7.58 -16.16 3.01
CA TYR A 28 -8.87 -16.49 2.40
C TYR A 28 -8.72 -17.56 1.33
N THR A 29 -7.78 -17.41 0.40
CA THR A 29 -7.52 -18.38 -0.68
C THR A 29 -7.13 -19.75 -0.13
N LEU A 30 -6.17 -19.78 0.81
CA LEU A 30 -5.77 -21.01 1.48
C LEU A 30 -6.92 -21.65 2.26
N GLY A 31 -7.66 -20.82 3.01
CA GLY A 31 -8.83 -21.27 3.77
C GLY A 31 -9.88 -21.91 2.88
N SER A 32 -10.15 -21.32 1.70
CA SER A 32 -11.08 -21.88 0.71
C SER A 32 -10.59 -23.24 0.17
N ILE A 33 -9.32 -23.35 -0.20
CA ILE A 33 -8.74 -24.60 -0.68
C ILE A 33 -8.86 -25.69 0.41
N VAL A 34 -8.41 -25.38 1.63
CA VAL A 34 -8.46 -26.31 2.77
C VAL A 34 -9.90 -26.73 3.08
N PHE A 35 -10.83 -25.79 3.08
CA PHE A 35 -12.24 -26.06 3.31
C PHE A 35 -12.79 -27.06 2.30
N PHE A 36 -12.55 -26.84 1.01
CA PHE A 36 -12.99 -27.79 -0.03
C PHE A 36 -12.34 -29.15 0.11
N TYR A 37 -11.04 -29.22 0.45
CA TYR A 37 -10.36 -30.49 0.72
C TYR A 37 -11.02 -31.25 1.88
N ILE A 38 -11.35 -30.56 2.97
CA ILE A 38 -12.02 -31.16 4.12
C ILE A 38 -13.40 -31.67 3.73
N VAL A 39 -14.21 -30.85 3.04
CA VAL A 39 -15.58 -31.21 2.63
C VAL A 39 -15.57 -32.43 1.67
N LEU A 40 -14.73 -32.39 0.64
CA LEU A 40 -14.66 -33.47 -0.34
C LEU A 40 -14.18 -34.77 0.30
N ASN A 41 -13.16 -34.71 1.16
CA ASN A 41 -12.69 -35.92 1.87
C ASN A 41 -13.74 -36.42 2.90
N ALA A 42 -14.49 -35.53 3.54
CA ALA A 42 -15.57 -35.93 4.43
C ALA A 42 -16.63 -36.77 3.70
N VAL A 43 -16.97 -36.38 2.46
CA VAL A 43 -17.88 -37.17 1.60
C VAL A 43 -17.32 -38.56 1.34
N VAL A 44 -16.02 -38.66 0.99
CA VAL A 44 -15.35 -39.97 0.76
C VAL A 44 -15.37 -40.82 2.02
N ILE A 45 -14.99 -40.25 3.17
CA ILE A 45 -14.94 -40.97 4.46
C ILE A 45 -16.34 -41.45 4.88
N LEU A 46 -17.37 -40.58 4.73
CA LEU A 46 -18.75 -40.96 5.08
C LEU A 46 -19.27 -42.13 4.22
N ASN A 47 -18.96 -42.15 2.90
CA ASN A 47 -19.30 -43.27 2.04
C ASN A 47 -18.53 -44.52 2.41
N MET A 48 -17.22 -44.46 2.68
CA MET A 48 -16.43 -45.59 3.16
C MET A 48 -16.95 -46.12 4.51
N LEU A 49 -17.40 -45.24 5.41
CA LEU A 49 -17.99 -45.60 6.71
C LEU A 49 -19.33 -46.35 6.52
N ALA A 50 -20.15 -45.93 5.57
CA ALA A 50 -21.40 -46.66 5.22
C ALA A 50 -21.11 -48.07 4.71
N ILE A 51 -20.08 -48.24 3.86
CA ILE A 51 -19.63 -49.54 3.37
C ILE A 51 -19.10 -50.40 4.54
N PHE A 52 -18.29 -49.84 5.41
CA PHE A 52 -17.78 -50.51 6.60
C PHE A 52 -18.92 -50.96 7.53
N ALA A 53 -19.90 -50.11 7.76
CA ALA A 53 -21.06 -50.45 8.61
C ALA A 53 -21.88 -51.63 8.03
N ALA A 54 -21.93 -51.77 6.71
CA ALA A 54 -22.61 -52.88 6.04
C ALA A 54 -21.76 -54.15 6.00
N SER A 55 -20.43 -54.06 5.81
CA SER A 55 -19.54 -55.22 5.59
C SER A 55 -18.94 -55.77 6.89
N GLY A 56 -18.68 -54.89 7.87
CA GLY A 56 -17.92 -55.22 9.09
C GLY A 56 -16.48 -55.63 8.84
N SER A 57 -15.94 -55.40 7.62
CA SER A 57 -14.61 -55.87 7.21
C SER A 57 -13.50 -55.03 7.87
N PRO A 58 -12.48 -55.65 8.54
CA PRO A 58 -11.37 -54.94 9.09
C PRO A 58 -10.54 -54.17 8.06
N LEU A 59 -10.54 -54.61 6.78
CA LEU A 59 -9.87 -53.90 5.67
C LEU A 59 -10.55 -52.56 5.38
N ASP A 60 -11.87 -52.45 5.50
CA ASP A 60 -12.59 -51.21 5.28
C ASP A 60 -12.26 -50.24 6.40
N GLY A 61 -12.16 -50.71 7.65
CA GLY A 61 -11.66 -49.89 8.77
C GLY A 61 -10.24 -49.36 8.57
N LEU A 62 -9.33 -50.21 8.03
CA LEU A 62 -7.97 -49.83 7.67
C LEU A 62 -7.96 -48.77 6.55
N LEU A 63 -8.78 -48.90 5.50
CA LEU A 63 -8.92 -47.95 4.42
C LEU A 63 -9.38 -46.55 4.95
N ILE A 64 -10.33 -46.52 5.86
CA ILE A 64 -10.80 -45.30 6.52
C ILE A 64 -9.63 -44.66 7.29
N ALA A 65 -8.94 -45.41 8.11
CA ALA A 65 -7.82 -44.91 8.94
C ALA A 65 -6.71 -44.31 8.06
N LEU A 66 -6.31 -44.99 6.99
CA LEU A 66 -5.30 -44.52 6.04
C LEU A 66 -5.79 -43.26 5.28
N THR A 67 -7.07 -43.21 4.93
CA THR A 67 -7.68 -42.03 4.28
C THR A 67 -7.61 -40.81 5.22
N VAL A 68 -7.93 -40.97 6.48
CA VAL A 68 -7.81 -39.89 7.47
C VAL A 68 -6.36 -39.39 7.58
N VAL A 69 -5.36 -40.29 7.59
CA VAL A 69 -3.94 -39.90 7.58
C VAL A 69 -3.58 -39.15 6.30
N ALA A 70 -4.06 -39.63 5.13
CA ALA A 70 -3.84 -38.97 3.86
C ALA A 70 -4.45 -37.53 3.85
N VAL A 71 -5.66 -37.37 4.37
CA VAL A 71 -6.33 -36.05 4.51
C VAL A 71 -5.52 -35.12 5.38
N ALA A 72 -5.06 -35.56 6.53
CA ALA A 72 -4.24 -34.73 7.41
C ALA A 72 -2.95 -34.24 6.72
N ALA A 73 -2.28 -35.15 5.97
CA ALA A 73 -1.11 -34.81 5.17
C ALA A 73 -1.45 -33.81 4.05
N GLN A 74 -2.55 -33.99 3.32
CA GLN A 74 -3.01 -33.13 2.22
C GLN A 74 -3.35 -31.72 2.74
N VAL A 75 -4.11 -31.63 3.81
CA VAL A 75 -4.45 -30.35 4.46
C VAL A 75 -3.16 -29.62 4.87
N ARG A 76 -2.22 -30.29 5.50
CA ARG A 76 -0.91 -29.72 5.87
C ARG A 76 -0.10 -29.33 4.62
N GLY A 77 -0.18 -30.12 3.56
CA GLY A 77 0.48 -29.88 2.27
C GLY A 77 0.01 -28.61 1.55
N CYS A 78 -1.25 -28.18 1.75
CA CYS A 78 -1.78 -26.95 1.14
C CYS A 78 -0.95 -25.69 1.54
N TRP A 79 -0.25 -25.69 2.67
CA TRP A 79 0.64 -24.57 3.04
C TRP A 79 1.82 -24.38 2.10
N PHE A 80 2.30 -25.44 1.43
CA PHE A 80 3.38 -25.33 0.44
C PHE A 80 2.96 -24.57 -0.82
N LEU A 81 1.67 -24.49 -1.11
CA LEU A 81 1.15 -23.75 -2.26
C LEU A 81 1.47 -22.26 -2.24
N ARG A 82 1.90 -21.70 -1.11
CA ARG A 82 2.30 -20.29 -0.99
C ARG A 82 3.72 -20.02 -1.48
N THR A 83 4.67 -20.86 -1.09
CA THR A 83 6.11 -20.56 -1.19
C THR A 83 6.84 -21.40 -2.22
N GLU A 84 6.35 -22.63 -2.48
CA GLU A 84 7.10 -23.64 -3.22
C GLU A 84 6.57 -23.89 -4.64
N ARG A 85 5.63 -23.05 -5.13
CA ARG A 85 5.04 -23.26 -6.46
C ARG A 85 6.09 -23.16 -7.57
N GLY A 86 6.10 -24.18 -8.43
CA GLY A 86 7.00 -24.27 -9.58
C GLY A 86 8.46 -24.54 -9.24
N GLN A 87 8.83 -24.61 -7.97
CA GLN A 87 10.20 -24.86 -7.50
C GLN A 87 10.43 -26.33 -7.09
N GLY A 88 9.37 -27.11 -6.98
CA GLY A 88 9.40 -28.48 -6.49
C GLY A 88 9.06 -28.57 -5.01
N ILE A 89 9.26 -29.76 -4.44
CA ILE A 89 8.95 -30.01 -3.03
C ILE A 89 10.19 -29.75 -2.19
N PRO A 90 10.08 -29.03 -1.05
CA PRO A 90 11.22 -28.65 -0.24
C PRO A 90 11.97 -29.84 0.37
N ASN A 91 11.26 -30.98 0.60
CA ASN A 91 11.85 -32.17 1.16
C ASN A 91 11.11 -33.42 0.66
N ILE A 92 11.88 -34.48 0.28
CA ILE A 92 11.35 -35.78 -0.15
C ILE A 92 10.45 -36.42 0.91
N ALA A 93 10.71 -36.21 2.19
CA ALA A 93 9.89 -36.72 3.28
C ALA A 93 8.45 -36.22 3.23
N TRP A 94 8.22 -34.97 2.78
CA TRP A 94 6.88 -34.43 2.59
C TRP A 94 6.17 -35.03 1.38
N LEU A 95 6.91 -35.35 0.31
CA LEU A 95 6.34 -36.08 -0.84
C LEU A 95 5.85 -37.46 -0.41
N ILE A 96 6.68 -38.17 0.35
CA ILE A 96 6.33 -39.49 0.90
C ILE A 96 5.11 -39.35 1.83
N ALA A 97 5.10 -38.41 2.73
CA ALA A 97 3.99 -38.18 3.67
C ALA A 97 2.66 -37.86 2.96
N LEU A 98 2.70 -37.14 1.84
CA LEU A 98 1.51 -36.79 1.02
C LEU A 98 1.02 -37.95 0.18
N LEU A 99 1.94 -38.71 -0.45
CA LEU A 99 1.58 -39.72 -1.43
C LEU A 99 1.47 -41.12 -0.83
N ALA A 100 2.31 -41.53 0.12
CA ALA A 100 2.36 -42.90 0.59
C ALA A 100 1.04 -43.40 1.24
N PRO A 101 0.40 -42.66 2.17
CA PRO A 101 -0.88 -43.10 2.73
C PRO A 101 -1.98 -43.16 1.66
N ALA A 102 -2.02 -42.18 0.75
CA ALA A 102 -2.97 -42.16 -0.36
C ALA A 102 -2.75 -43.32 -1.37
N LEU A 103 -1.50 -43.61 -1.67
CA LEU A 103 -1.14 -44.78 -2.52
C LEU A 103 -1.48 -46.10 -1.80
N ALA A 104 -1.27 -46.17 -0.49
CA ALA A 104 -1.68 -47.38 0.27
C ALA A 104 -3.20 -47.61 0.20
N VAL A 105 -4.01 -46.51 0.32
CA VAL A 105 -5.48 -46.62 0.11
C VAL A 105 -5.80 -47.12 -1.30
N TRP A 106 -5.12 -46.58 -2.31
CA TRP A 106 -5.32 -46.99 -3.71
C TRP A 106 -4.98 -48.48 -3.93
N VAL A 107 -3.85 -48.96 -3.42
CA VAL A 107 -3.40 -50.36 -3.56
C VAL A 107 -4.31 -51.31 -2.78
N ILE A 108 -4.60 -51.01 -1.50
CA ILE A 108 -5.47 -51.88 -0.69
C ILE A 108 -6.90 -51.90 -1.23
N GLY A 109 -7.37 -50.79 -1.77
CA GLY A 109 -8.67 -50.67 -2.43
C GLY A 109 -8.87 -51.59 -3.60
N LEU A 110 -7.80 -52.03 -4.30
CA LEU A 110 -7.89 -53.06 -5.35
C LEU A 110 -8.45 -54.39 -4.81
N PHE A 111 -8.20 -54.72 -3.55
CA PHE A 111 -8.69 -55.94 -2.88
C PHE A 111 -10.12 -55.79 -2.32
N ARG A 112 -10.74 -54.60 -2.51
CA ARG A 112 -12.11 -54.29 -2.05
C ARG A 112 -12.92 -53.65 -3.19
N PRO A 113 -13.39 -54.44 -4.16
CA PRO A 113 -14.14 -53.93 -5.33
C PRO A 113 -15.39 -53.13 -4.94
N GLU A 114 -15.99 -53.40 -3.76
CA GLU A 114 -17.16 -52.72 -3.24
C GLU A 114 -16.89 -51.24 -2.92
N VAL A 115 -15.65 -50.88 -2.55
CA VAL A 115 -15.24 -49.48 -2.29
C VAL A 115 -15.06 -48.73 -3.63
N GLY A 116 -14.76 -49.43 -4.71
CA GLY A 116 -14.72 -48.89 -6.05
C GLY A 116 -13.84 -47.66 -6.22
N PHE A 117 -14.37 -46.62 -6.87
CA PHE A 117 -13.67 -45.39 -7.15
C PHE A 117 -13.29 -44.60 -5.87
N LEU A 118 -14.01 -44.76 -4.76
CA LEU A 118 -13.75 -44.04 -3.52
C LEU A 118 -12.33 -44.25 -2.99
N SER A 119 -11.73 -45.45 -3.21
CA SER A 119 -10.35 -45.76 -2.83
C SER A 119 -9.29 -45.11 -3.73
N ALA A 120 -9.66 -44.66 -4.93
CA ALA A 120 -8.77 -43.93 -5.82
C ALA A 120 -8.74 -42.41 -5.53
N VAL A 121 -9.79 -41.86 -4.93
CA VAL A 121 -9.92 -40.41 -4.67
C VAL A 121 -8.80 -39.84 -3.82
N PRO A 122 -8.36 -40.46 -2.70
CA PRO A 122 -7.28 -39.91 -1.87
C PRO A 122 -5.97 -39.69 -2.63
N LEU A 123 -5.60 -40.60 -3.54
CA LEU A 123 -4.41 -40.43 -4.37
C LEU A 123 -4.56 -39.28 -5.35
N TRP A 124 -5.71 -39.18 -6.01
CA TRP A 124 -6.00 -38.05 -6.90
C TRP A 124 -5.94 -36.70 -6.18
N MET A 125 -6.53 -36.59 -5.00
CA MET A 125 -6.50 -35.38 -4.18
C MET A 125 -5.06 -35.02 -3.77
N ALA A 126 -4.23 -36.01 -3.39
CA ALA A 126 -2.81 -35.79 -3.10
C ALA A 126 -2.06 -35.24 -4.32
N VAL A 127 -2.32 -35.81 -5.52
CA VAL A 127 -1.74 -35.32 -6.79
C VAL A 127 -2.16 -33.90 -7.07
N CYS A 128 -3.40 -33.49 -6.82
CA CYS A 128 -3.89 -32.13 -7.02
C CYS A 128 -3.22 -31.09 -6.06
N VAL A 129 -2.74 -31.50 -4.88
CA VAL A 129 -1.91 -30.64 -4.00
C VAL A 129 -0.47 -30.58 -4.48
N VAL A 130 0.07 -31.69 -4.92
CA VAL A 130 1.48 -31.84 -5.30
C VAL A 130 1.78 -31.24 -6.68
N ALA A 131 0.89 -31.42 -7.66
CA ALA A 131 1.12 -30.99 -9.04
C ALA A 131 1.45 -29.50 -9.20
N PRO A 132 0.78 -28.53 -8.51
CA PRO A 132 1.10 -27.11 -8.61
C PRO A 132 2.48 -26.72 -8.06
N LEU A 133 3.14 -27.57 -7.29
CA LEU A 133 4.49 -27.35 -6.79
C LEU A 133 5.56 -27.51 -7.88
N PHE A 134 5.23 -28.20 -8.97
CA PHE A 134 6.13 -28.47 -10.08
C PHE A 134 5.96 -27.49 -11.25
N PRO A 135 6.97 -27.37 -12.13
CA PRO A 135 6.87 -26.57 -13.34
C PRO A 135 5.69 -26.98 -14.23
N ARG A 136 5.15 -26.03 -15.00
CA ARG A 136 3.92 -26.18 -15.79
C ARG A 136 3.82 -27.48 -16.62
N ARG A 137 4.92 -27.94 -17.21
CA ARG A 137 4.92 -29.21 -17.99
C ARG A 137 4.68 -30.39 -17.07
N GLN A 138 5.39 -30.46 -15.95
CA GLN A 138 5.27 -31.57 -15.00
C GLN A 138 3.92 -31.52 -14.27
N LEU A 139 3.37 -30.33 -13.98
CA LEU A 139 2.03 -30.17 -13.43
C LEU A 139 0.99 -30.92 -14.28
N TRP A 140 0.95 -30.63 -15.57
CA TRP A 140 -0.03 -31.31 -16.47
C TRP A 140 0.22 -32.78 -16.62
N THR A 141 1.48 -33.23 -16.65
CA THR A 141 1.80 -34.65 -16.69
C THR A 141 1.38 -35.37 -15.42
N LEU A 142 1.62 -34.80 -14.24
CA LEU A 142 1.19 -35.34 -12.95
C LEU A 142 -0.33 -35.44 -12.86
N LEU A 143 -1.06 -34.39 -13.26
CA LEU A 143 -2.52 -34.44 -13.31
C LEU A 143 -3.04 -35.49 -14.28
N ALA A 144 -2.46 -35.62 -15.49
CA ALA A 144 -2.87 -36.62 -16.46
C ALA A 144 -2.63 -38.04 -15.95
N VAL A 145 -1.45 -38.29 -15.38
CA VAL A 145 -1.10 -39.61 -14.81
C VAL A 145 -1.97 -39.95 -13.60
N GLY A 146 -2.17 -39.00 -12.69
CA GLY A 146 -3.02 -39.20 -11.52
C GLY A 146 -4.48 -39.45 -11.88
N LEU A 147 -5.01 -38.73 -12.86
CA LEU A 147 -6.38 -38.96 -13.37
C LEU A 147 -6.49 -40.33 -14.04
N ALA A 148 -5.53 -40.69 -14.89
CA ALA A 148 -5.50 -42.02 -15.54
C ALA A 148 -5.43 -43.15 -14.50
N ALA A 149 -4.60 -43.02 -13.47
CA ALA A 149 -4.52 -43.98 -12.37
C ALA A 149 -5.84 -44.10 -11.59
N SER A 150 -6.55 -43.01 -11.40
CA SER A 150 -7.84 -43.00 -10.70
C SER A 150 -8.96 -43.65 -11.52
N ILE A 151 -8.98 -43.42 -12.85
CA ILE A 151 -9.93 -44.05 -13.77
C ILE A 151 -9.63 -45.55 -13.95
N ALA A 152 -8.35 -45.91 -14.02
CA ALA A 152 -7.94 -47.31 -14.17
C ALA A 152 -8.22 -48.16 -12.93
N HIS A 153 -8.29 -47.59 -11.74
CA HIS A 153 -8.42 -48.29 -10.47
C HIS A 153 -9.62 -49.26 -10.43
N PRO A 154 -10.89 -48.85 -10.67
CA PRO A 154 -12.02 -49.76 -10.63
C PRO A 154 -11.95 -50.83 -11.71
N VAL A 155 -11.39 -50.51 -12.88
CA VAL A 155 -11.19 -51.49 -13.97
C VAL A 155 -10.17 -52.53 -13.56
N LEU A 156 -9.04 -52.13 -12.96
CA LEU A 156 -8.04 -53.07 -12.47
C LEU A 156 -8.58 -53.94 -11.35
N ALA A 157 -9.35 -53.36 -10.42
CA ALA A 157 -9.99 -54.13 -9.35
C ALA A 157 -10.92 -55.21 -9.89
N THR A 158 -11.74 -54.91 -10.89
CA THR A 158 -12.64 -55.91 -11.53
C THR A 158 -11.86 -56.97 -12.32
N MET A 159 -10.78 -56.59 -13.00
CA MET A 159 -9.93 -57.55 -13.73
C MET A 159 -9.20 -58.50 -12.79
N ILE A 160 -8.69 -58.05 -11.65
CA ILE A 160 -7.98 -58.88 -10.65
C ILE A 160 -8.92 -59.90 -10.02
N PHE A 161 -10.14 -59.51 -9.71
CA PHE A 161 -11.11 -60.39 -9.02
C PHE A 161 -12.11 -61.07 -9.94
N GLY A 162 -12.10 -60.78 -11.25
CA GLY A 162 -13.02 -61.39 -12.22
C GLY A 162 -14.49 -61.04 -12.05
N ASN A 163 -14.78 -60.03 -11.18
CA ASN A 163 -16.13 -59.60 -10.92
C ASN A 163 -16.60 -58.59 -11.98
N PRO A 164 -17.86 -58.66 -12.46
CA PRO A 164 -18.39 -57.62 -13.33
C PRO A 164 -18.45 -56.26 -12.59
N ILE A 165 -18.24 -55.18 -13.35
CA ILE A 165 -18.43 -53.83 -12.81
C ILE A 165 -19.86 -53.72 -12.27
N SER A 166 -20.01 -53.46 -10.98
CA SER A 166 -21.34 -53.41 -10.36
C SER A 166 -22.13 -52.19 -10.90
N PRO A 167 -23.47 -52.30 -10.97
CA PRO A 167 -24.31 -51.16 -11.33
C PRO A 167 -24.08 -49.95 -10.41
N ALA A 168 -23.72 -50.17 -9.15
CA ALA A 168 -23.33 -49.10 -8.20
C ALA A 168 -22.05 -48.36 -8.65
N ALA A 169 -21.04 -49.08 -9.17
CA ALA A 169 -19.84 -48.45 -9.69
C ALA A 169 -20.12 -47.58 -10.93
N ILE A 170 -21.12 -47.90 -11.73
CA ILE A 170 -21.57 -47.04 -12.84
C ILE A 170 -22.34 -45.82 -12.32
N ALA A 171 -23.16 -46.02 -11.28
CA ALA A 171 -23.87 -44.90 -10.62
C ALA A 171 -22.90 -43.91 -9.99
N ASP A 172 -21.72 -44.34 -9.51
CA ASP A 172 -20.68 -43.53 -8.96
C ASP A 172 -19.79 -42.83 -9.99
N ALA A 173 -19.95 -43.11 -11.31
CA ALA A 173 -19.15 -42.50 -12.36
C ALA A 173 -19.23 -40.97 -12.39
N TRP A 174 -20.32 -40.35 -11.90
CA TRP A 174 -20.43 -38.91 -11.73
C TRP A 174 -19.41 -38.36 -10.73
N LEU A 175 -19.01 -39.13 -9.73
CA LEU A 175 -17.96 -38.76 -8.79
C LEU A 175 -16.61 -38.59 -9.47
N VAL A 176 -16.30 -39.49 -10.43
CA VAL A 176 -15.07 -39.38 -11.26
C VAL A 176 -15.06 -38.04 -11.99
N PHE A 177 -16.19 -37.66 -12.57
CA PHE A 177 -16.34 -36.42 -13.30
C PHE A 177 -16.19 -35.24 -12.36
N PHE A 178 -16.87 -35.27 -11.22
CA PHE A 178 -16.86 -34.19 -10.22
C PHE A 178 -15.48 -34.01 -9.62
N TYR A 179 -14.85 -35.03 -9.09
CA TYR A 179 -13.52 -34.92 -8.49
C TYR A 179 -12.44 -34.75 -9.56
N GLY A 180 -12.54 -35.38 -10.71
CA GLY A 180 -11.56 -35.34 -11.79
C GLY A 180 -11.42 -33.96 -12.43
N ILE A 181 -12.51 -33.22 -12.59
CA ILE A 181 -12.53 -31.92 -13.25
C ILE A 181 -12.62 -30.77 -12.26
N LEU A 182 -13.56 -30.83 -11.33
CA LEU A 182 -13.85 -29.70 -10.43
C LEU A 182 -12.68 -29.42 -9.48
N LEU A 183 -12.06 -30.43 -8.91
CA LEU A 183 -10.99 -30.26 -7.92
C LEU A 183 -9.76 -29.53 -8.50
N PRO A 184 -9.13 -30.03 -9.60
CA PRO A 184 -7.98 -29.32 -10.18
C PRO A 184 -8.36 -27.94 -10.70
N LEU A 185 -9.56 -27.77 -11.29
CA LEU A 185 -10.06 -26.47 -11.74
C LEU A 185 -10.13 -25.48 -10.57
N MET A 186 -10.69 -25.90 -9.44
CA MET A 186 -10.82 -25.08 -8.24
C MET A 186 -9.44 -24.69 -7.66
N VAL A 187 -8.54 -25.65 -7.51
CA VAL A 187 -7.19 -25.38 -6.98
C VAL A 187 -6.43 -24.44 -7.91
N LEU A 188 -6.40 -24.73 -9.21
CA LEU A 188 -5.66 -23.94 -10.17
C LEU A 188 -6.26 -22.53 -10.35
N SER A 189 -7.59 -22.39 -10.34
CA SER A 189 -8.23 -21.07 -10.42
C SER A 189 -7.97 -20.23 -9.16
N ALA A 190 -8.02 -20.85 -7.98
CA ALA A 190 -7.70 -20.16 -6.73
C ALA A 190 -6.23 -19.66 -6.70
N LEU A 191 -5.30 -20.48 -7.17
CA LEU A 191 -3.88 -20.11 -7.28
C LEU A 191 -3.64 -19.07 -8.37
N TRP A 192 -4.33 -19.16 -9.51
CA TRP A 192 -4.26 -18.14 -10.57
C TRP A 192 -4.79 -16.78 -10.07
N TRP A 193 -5.90 -16.78 -9.34
CA TRP A 193 -6.42 -15.58 -8.72
C TRP A 193 -5.42 -14.95 -7.75
N TRP A 194 -4.78 -15.79 -6.94
CA TRP A 194 -3.71 -15.32 -6.05
C TRP A 194 -2.55 -14.67 -6.80
N ASP A 195 -2.12 -15.23 -7.93
CA ASP A 195 -1.06 -14.68 -8.76
C ASP A 195 -1.43 -13.31 -9.34
N ILE A 196 -2.70 -13.13 -9.73
CA ILE A 196 -3.20 -11.83 -10.17
C ILE A 196 -3.09 -10.80 -9.03
N VAL A 197 -3.55 -11.14 -7.84
CA VAL A 197 -3.51 -10.22 -6.68
C VAL A 197 -2.07 -9.80 -6.35
N VAL A 198 -1.14 -10.73 -6.30
CA VAL A 198 0.28 -10.44 -6.06
C VAL A 198 0.89 -9.59 -7.16
N THR A 199 0.55 -9.86 -8.42
CA THR A 199 1.04 -9.10 -9.57
C THR A 199 0.50 -7.67 -9.54
N LEU A 200 -0.79 -7.48 -9.27
CA LEU A 200 -1.40 -6.15 -9.13
C LEU A 200 -0.78 -5.34 -8.00
N ASP A 201 -0.51 -5.97 -6.85
CA ASP A 201 0.13 -5.32 -5.72
C ASP A 201 1.55 -4.82 -6.09
N ARG A 202 2.34 -5.67 -6.75
CA ARG A 202 3.67 -5.29 -7.26
C ARG A 202 3.60 -4.15 -8.27
N LEU A 203 2.67 -4.20 -9.22
CA LEU A 203 2.51 -3.15 -10.23
C LEU A 203 2.12 -1.81 -9.59
N ARG A 204 1.24 -1.81 -8.60
CA ARG A 204 0.88 -0.60 -7.83
C ARG A 204 2.07 0.00 -7.11
N SER A 205 2.86 -0.83 -6.46
CA SER A 205 4.09 -0.43 -5.77
C SER A 205 5.09 0.22 -6.73
N SER A 206 5.35 -0.44 -7.87
CA SER A 206 6.26 0.08 -8.90
C SER A 206 5.74 1.37 -9.55
N ALA A 207 4.43 1.49 -9.78
CA ALA A 207 3.83 2.70 -10.31
C ALA A 207 3.96 3.89 -9.34
N ALA A 208 3.81 3.66 -8.03
CA ALA A 208 4.01 4.69 -7.02
C ALA A 208 5.48 5.15 -6.96
N GLU A 209 6.45 4.24 -7.04
CA GLU A 209 7.88 4.57 -7.10
C GLU A 209 8.23 5.36 -8.36
N LEU A 210 7.66 4.96 -9.51
CA LEU A 210 7.86 5.65 -10.78
C LEU A 210 7.32 7.08 -10.72
N ALA A 211 6.10 7.28 -10.20
CA ALA A 211 5.49 8.61 -10.05
C ALA A 211 6.36 9.55 -9.20
N VAL A 212 6.93 9.06 -8.08
CA VAL A 212 7.87 9.83 -7.25
C VAL A 212 9.15 10.18 -8.03
N THR A 213 9.64 9.26 -8.85
CA THR A 213 10.86 9.49 -9.64
C THR A 213 10.61 10.49 -10.76
N GLU A 214 9.49 10.38 -11.47
CA GLU A 214 9.08 11.33 -12.50
C GLU A 214 8.90 12.74 -11.94
N GLU A 215 8.32 12.88 -10.76
CA GLU A 215 8.17 14.17 -10.09
C GLU A 215 9.53 14.78 -9.72
N ARG A 216 10.47 13.97 -9.23
CA ARG A 216 11.84 14.43 -8.96
C ARG A 216 12.58 14.88 -10.23
N LEU A 217 12.39 14.16 -11.34
CA LEU A 217 12.99 14.53 -12.63
C LEU A 217 12.38 15.83 -13.16
N ARG A 218 11.05 16.01 -13.05
CA ARG A 218 10.39 17.25 -13.43
C ARG A 218 10.92 18.42 -12.60
N PHE A 219 11.02 18.27 -11.29
CA PHE A 219 11.60 19.26 -10.41
C PHE A 219 13.05 19.64 -10.81
N ALA A 220 13.88 18.64 -11.09
CA ALA A 220 15.27 18.89 -11.52
C ALA A 220 15.33 19.63 -12.86
N SER A 221 14.43 19.33 -13.80
CA SER A 221 14.31 20.03 -15.07
C SER A 221 13.87 21.48 -14.89
N ASP A 222 12.82 21.72 -14.11
CA ASP A 222 12.31 23.08 -13.83
C ASP A 222 13.36 23.94 -13.13
N LEU A 223 14.10 23.35 -12.19
CA LEU A 223 15.21 24.03 -11.51
C LEU A 223 16.35 24.37 -12.48
N HIS A 224 16.70 23.42 -13.37
CA HIS A 224 17.76 23.63 -14.36
C HIS A 224 17.40 24.73 -15.36
N ASP A 225 16.16 24.76 -15.82
CA ASP A 225 15.70 25.75 -16.80
C ASP A 225 15.68 27.17 -16.21
N ILE A 226 15.16 27.32 -14.99
CA ILE A 226 15.15 28.62 -14.29
C ILE A 226 16.60 29.10 -14.04
N GLN A 227 17.44 28.26 -13.46
CA GLN A 227 18.83 28.62 -13.15
C GLN A 227 19.66 28.87 -14.40
N GLY A 228 19.50 28.01 -15.43
CA GLY A 228 20.24 28.12 -16.67
C GLY A 228 19.97 29.44 -17.39
N HIS A 229 18.71 29.84 -17.51
CA HIS A 229 18.32 31.10 -18.14
C HIS A 229 18.90 32.31 -17.40
N HIS A 230 18.71 32.40 -16.10
CA HIS A 230 19.21 33.53 -15.30
C HIS A 230 20.75 33.63 -15.32
N LEU A 231 21.45 32.49 -15.20
CA LEU A 231 22.92 32.46 -15.25
C LEU A 231 23.48 32.92 -16.59
N GLN A 232 22.84 32.55 -17.71
CA GLN A 232 23.23 33.01 -19.05
C GLN A 232 23.10 34.54 -19.18
N VAL A 233 21.96 35.12 -18.72
CA VAL A 233 21.73 36.55 -18.77
C VAL A 233 22.71 37.30 -17.86
N ILE A 234 23.01 36.80 -16.66
CA ILE A 234 24.00 37.33 -15.72
C ILE A 234 25.39 37.37 -16.39
N ALA A 235 25.81 36.25 -16.98
CA ALA A 235 27.12 36.14 -17.64
C ALA A 235 27.25 37.15 -18.79
N LEU A 236 26.21 37.24 -19.65
CA LEU A 236 26.21 38.19 -20.79
C LEU A 236 26.27 39.66 -20.34
N LYS A 237 25.45 40.02 -19.31
CA LYS A 237 25.42 41.39 -18.78
C LYS A 237 26.72 41.75 -18.04
N SER A 238 27.34 40.78 -17.35
CA SER A 238 28.65 40.99 -16.71
C SER A 238 29.74 41.22 -17.72
N GLU A 239 29.78 40.47 -18.83
CA GLU A 239 30.72 40.65 -19.93
C GLU A 239 30.54 42.02 -20.62
N LEU A 240 29.27 42.42 -20.83
CA LEU A 240 28.96 43.72 -21.41
C LEU A 240 29.42 44.86 -20.48
N ALA A 241 29.15 44.77 -19.18
CA ALA A 241 29.59 45.72 -18.19
C ALA A 241 31.13 45.88 -18.19
N GLU A 242 31.88 44.78 -18.27
CA GLU A 242 33.32 44.77 -18.34
C GLU A 242 33.85 45.50 -19.59
N ARG A 243 33.27 45.26 -20.74
CA ARG A 243 33.64 45.93 -22.01
C ARG A 243 33.30 47.40 -21.99
N MET A 244 32.20 47.83 -21.30
CA MET A 244 31.80 49.22 -21.24
C MET A 244 32.58 50.05 -20.21
N LEU A 245 33.26 49.40 -19.25
CA LEU A 245 34.01 50.12 -18.18
C LEU A 245 34.99 51.16 -18.71
N ALA A 246 35.67 50.90 -19.83
CA ALA A 246 36.62 51.82 -20.44
C ALA A 246 35.98 52.84 -21.40
N ILE A 247 34.77 52.60 -21.90
CA ILE A 247 34.09 53.36 -22.95
C ILE A 247 33.03 54.30 -22.37
N ASP A 248 32.16 53.75 -21.51
CA ASP A 248 31.04 54.43 -20.86
C ASP A 248 30.85 53.84 -19.46
N PRO A 249 31.47 54.44 -18.43
CA PRO A 249 31.36 53.96 -17.04
C PRO A 249 29.95 54.00 -16.45
N GLU A 250 29.06 54.89 -16.93
CA GLU A 250 27.68 54.98 -16.45
C GLU A 250 26.87 53.80 -17.01
N ALA A 251 26.97 53.47 -18.27
CA ALA A 251 26.36 52.28 -18.85
C ALA A 251 26.87 50.99 -18.18
N ALA A 252 28.19 50.92 -17.86
CA ALA A 252 28.76 49.80 -17.12
C ALA A 252 28.07 49.62 -15.73
N ARG A 253 27.88 50.72 -15.01
CA ARG A 253 27.19 50.70 -13.67
C ARG A 253 25.74 50.23 -13.80
N GLU A 254 25.05 50.65 -14.84
CA GLU A 254 23.67 50.21 -15.08
C GLU A 254 23.60 48.70 -15.32
N HIS A 255 24.48 48.13 -16.17
CA HIS A 255 24.55 46.68 -16.40
C HIS A 255 24.91 45.89 -15.13
N ILE A 256 25.76 46.41 -14.26
CA ILE A 256 26.08 45.79 -12.97
C ILE A 256 24.82 45.84 -12.05
N HIS A 257 24.08 46.94 -12.03
CA HIS A 257 22.85 47.05 -11.26
C HIS A 257 21.78 46.04 -11.75
N GLU A 258 21.57 45.94 -13.06
CA GLU A 258 20.65 44.98 -13.64
C GLU A 258 21.05 43.52 -13.33
N THR A 259 22.36 43.17 -13.45
CA THR A 259 22.90 41.88 -13.08
C THR A 259 22.56 41.52 -11.63
N ARG A 260 22.71 42.46 -10.70
CA ARG A 260 22.37 42.27 -9.29
C ARG A 260 20.87 42.04 -9.07
N MET A 261 20.01 42.72 -9.83
CA MET A 261 18.56 42.55 -9.75
C MET A 261 18.13 41.17 -10.27
N ILE A 262 18.72 40.74 -11.40
CA ILE A 262 18.44 39.40 -11.97
C ILE A 262 18.91 38.31 -11.01
N ALA A 263 20.09 38.45 -10.42
CA ALA A 263 20.60 37.49 -9.44
C ALA A 263 19.66 37.38 -8.20
N LYS A 264 19.16 38.51 -7.73
CA LYS A 264 18.18 38.54 -6.61
C LYS A 264 16.88 37.84 -6.99
N GLN A 265 16.35 38.13 -8.17
CA GLN A 265 15.14 37.48 -8.70
C GLN A 265 15.32 35.96 -8.84
N ALA A 266 16.43 35.51 -9.45
CA ALA A 266 16.75 34.08 -9.60
C ALA A 266 16.79 33.36 -8.25
N LEU A 267 17.36 34.01 -7.23
CA LEU A 267 17.42 33.44 -5.88
C LEU A 267 16.01 33.33 -5.25
N GLU A 268 15.16 34.33 -5.43
CA GLU A 268 13.78 34.34 -4.91
C GLU A 268 12.92 33.28 -5.61
N GLU A 269 13.03 33.14 -6.93
CA GLU A 269 12.33 32.12 -7.72
C GLU A 269 12.78 30.71 -7.32
N THR A 270 14.08 30.47 -7.19
CA THR A 270 14.64 29.18 -6.74
C THR A 270 14.16 28.85 -5.33
N ARG A 271 14.15 29.82 -4.40
CA ARG A 271 13.64 29.63 -3.03
C ARG A 271 12.14 29.31 -3.02
N SER A 272 11.36 29.99 -3.84
CA SER A 272 9.92 29.76 -3.97
C SER A 272 9.64 28.34 -4.52
N LEU A 273 10.40 27.89 -5.51
CA LEU A 273 10.27 26.56 -6.09
C LEU A 273 10.63 25.47 -5.09
N VAL A 274 11.75 25.62 -4.38
CA VAL A 274 12.16 24.67 -3.31
C VAL A 274 11.18 24.69 -2.14
N ALA A 275 10.64 25.85 -1.76
CA ALA A 275 9.63 25.96 -0.71
C ALA A 275 8.30 25.30 -1.11
N GLY A 276 7.94 25.35 -2.40
CA GLY A 276 6.76 24.68 -2.93
C GLY A 276 6.86 23.13 -2.90
N TYR A 277 8.07 22.59 -2.98
CA TYR A 277 8.36 21.14 -2.96
C TYR A 277 8.67 20.56 -1.56
N ARG A 278 9.01 21.40 -0.57
CA ARG A 278 9.08 20.92 0.81
C ARG A 278 7.68 20.57 1.29
N GLU A 279 7.48 19.31 1.64
CA GLU A 279 6.30 18.92 2.42
C GLU A 279 6.24 19.82 3.66
N VAL A 280 5.27 20.73 3.65
CA VAL A 280 5.01 21.60 4.79
C VAL A 280 4.22 20.75 5.79
N GLU A 281 4.93 20.13 6.72
CA GLU A 281 4.30 19.46 7.84
C GLU A 281 3.91 20.51 8.87
N LEU A 282 2.62 20.62 9.17
CA LEU A 282 2.05 21.61 10.07
C LEU A 282 2.74 21.59 11.45
N ASP A 283 3.02 20.37 11.96
CA ASP A 283 3.70 20.18 13.25
C ASP A 283 5.07 20.85 13.29
N ASN A 284 5.86 20.65 12.22
CA ASN A 284 7.19 21.23 12.10
C ASN A 284 7.14 22.76 11.94
N GLU A 285 6.13 23.30 11.24
CA GLU A 285 5.98 24.74 11.09
C GLU A 285 5.55 25.44 12.39
N LEU A 286 4.68 24.80 13.18
CA LEU A 286 4.28 25.32 14.49
C LEU A 286 5.46 25.39 15.47
N GLU A 287 6.27 24.33 15.53
CA GLU A 287 7.46 24.31 16.41
C GLU A 287 8.54 25.28 15.93
N ASN A 288 8.81 25.33 14.62
CA ASN A 288 9.74 26.29 14.03
C ASN A 288 9.31 27.74 14.27
N ALA A 289 8.00 28.04 14.16
CA ALA A 289 7.47 29.36 14.46
C ALA A 289 7.73 29.75 15.92
N ARG A 290 7.51 28.82 16.86
CA ARG A 290 7.79 29.04 18.28
C ARG A 290 9.26 29.32 18.54
N GLU A 291 10.18 28.53 17.97
CA GLU A 291 11.61 28.69 18.14
C GLU A 291 12.12 30.01 17.55
N VAL A 292 11.70 30.34 16.32
CA VAL A 292 12.17 31.55 15.62
C VAL A 292 11.64 32.82 16.28
N LEU A 293 10.38 32.84 16.72
CA LEU A 293 9.80 33.98 17.46
C LEU A 293 10.46 34.16 18.82
N ALA A 294 10.75 33.07 19.53
CA ALA A 294 11.49 33.12 20.79
C ALA A 294 12.92 33.65 20.60
N ALA A 295 13.61 33.24 19.54
CA ALA A 295 14.93 33.76 19.18
C ALA A 295 14.91 35.23 18.81
N ALA A 296 13.78 35.75 18.31
CA ALA A 296 13.55 37.18 18.04
C ALA A 296 13.15 37.98 19.28
N GLY A 297 13.02 37.36 20.46
CA GLY A 297 12.70 38.02 21.72
C GLY A 297 11.20 38.04 22.06
N ALA A 298 10.34 37.38 21.27
CA ALA A 298 8.91 37.31 21.54
C ALA A 298 8.55 36.09 22.38
N GLN A 299 7.68 36.25 23.36
CA GLN A 299 7.05 35.14 24.06
C GLN A 299 5.94 34.55 23.17
N CYS A 300 6.13 33.33 22.69
CA CYS A 300 5.15 32.64 21.84
C CYS A 300 4.33 31.62 22.66
N ASP A 301 3.04 31.87 22.77
CA ASP A 301 2.07 30.96 23.40
C ASP A 301 1.41 30.10 22.32
N LEU A 302 1.73 28.79 22.33
CA LEU A 302 1.26 27.84 21.36
C LEU A 302 0.24 26.88 21.99
N THR A 303 -1.01 26.97 21.54
CA THR A 303 -2.11 26.11 21.99
C THR A 303 -2.58 25.24 20.83
N ILE A 304 -2.36 23.94 20.93
CA ILE A 304 -2.77 22.95 19.93
C ILE A 304 -3.86 22.06 20.53
N GLY A 305 -5.06 22.13 19.96
CA GLY A 305 -6.15 21.20 20.22
C GLY A 305 -6.05 19.95 19.34
N THR A 306 -7.11 19.64 18.62
CA THR A 306 -7.12 18.51 17.69
C THR A 306 -6.45 18.89 16.36
N MET A 307 -5.56 18.00 15.85
CA MET A 307 -4.93 18.20 14.55
C MET A 307 -5.87 17.81 13.39
N PRO A 308 -5.87 18.58 12.27
CA PRO A 308 -6.63 18.23 11.09
C PRO A 308 -6.24 16.86 10.51
N ALA A 309 -7.22 16.03 10.18
CA ALA A 309 -6.98 14.72 9.59
C ALA A 309 -6.57 14.80 8.10
N ASP A 310 -7.07 15.82 7.37
CA ASP A 310 -6.80 16.03 5.95
C ASP A 310 -5.40 16.63 5.73
N ALA A 311 -4.61 16.00 4.84
CA ALA A 311 -3.24 16.41 4.54
C ALA A 311 -3.18 17.75 3.78
N GLU A 312 -4.16 18.05 2.91
CA GLU A 312 -4.22 19.32 2.18
C GLU A 312 -4.54 20.47 3.13
N VAL A 313 -5.43 20.24 4.08
CA VAL A 313 -5.75 21.20 5.15
C VAL A 313 -4.51 21.47 6.01
N ARG A 314 -3.80 20.43 6.47
CA ARG A 314 -2.55 20.60 7.23
C ARG A 314 -1.52 21.40 6.45
N ARG A 315 -1.34 21.11 5.16
CA ARG A 315 -0.41 21.85 4.31
C ARG A 315 -0.77 23.34 4.19
N ALA A 316 -2.05 23.65 3.98
CA ALA A 316 -2.54 25.04 3.89
C ALA A 316 -2.33 25.81 5.19
N LEU A 317 -2.63 25.18 6.34
CA LEU A 317 -2.42 25.78 7.66
C LEU A 317 -0.93 25.97 8.00
N GLY A 318 -0.06 25.01 7.64
CA GLY A 318 1.39 25.15 7.81
C GLY A 318 1.97 26.32 7.00
N LEU A 319 1.49 26.52 5.76
CA LEU A 319 1.85 27.70 4.98
C LEU A 319 1.37 29.01 5.63
N ALA A 320 0.19 28.98 6.27
CA ALA A 320 -0.33 30.14 7.00
C ALA A 320 0.54 30.48 8.21
N VAL A 321 0.98 29.48 8.98
CA VAL A 321 1.91 29.65 10.10
C VAL A 321 3.22 30.28 9.62
N ARG A 322 3.82 29.73 8.56
CA ARG A 322 5.08 30.24 7.98
C ARG A 322 4.96 31.68 7.52
N GLU A 323 3.91 32.03 6.78
CA GLU A 323 3.68 33.39 6.28
C GLU A 323 3.42 34.36 7.43
N ALA A 324 2.60 33.99 8.42
CA ALA A 324 2.34 34.79 9.59
C ALA A 324 3.62 35.06 10.41
N THR A 325 4.44 34.04 10.64
CA THR A 325 5.74 34.18 11.34
C THR A 325 6.67 35.14 10.61
N THR A 326 6.75 35.02 9.28
CA THR A 326 7.55 35.91 8.44
C THR A 326 7.04 37.36 8.53
N ASN A 327 5.72 37.54 8.50
CA ASN A 327 5.10 38.87 8.61
C ASN A 327 5.32 39.50 9.98
N ILE A 328 5.21 38.74 11.06
CA ILE A 328 5.50 39.19 12.43
C ILE A 328 6.94 39.73 12.51
N LEU A 329 7.92 38.95 12.04
CA LEU A 329 9.34 39.32 12.07
C LEU A 329 9.66 40.57 11.22
N ARG A 330 8.93 40.80 10.13
CA ARG A 330 9.15 41.91 9.21
C ARG A 330 8.43 43.21 9.64
N HIS A 331 7.20 43.06 10.17
CA HIS A 331 6.28 44.18 10.33
C HIS A 331 5.91 44.48 11.77
N SER A 332 6.45 43.77 12.76
CA SER A 332 6.22 44.04 14.17
C SER A 332 7.51 43.99 14.99
N GLU A 333 7.46 44.54 16.21
CA GLU A 333 8.44 44.37 17.28
C GLU A 333 7.80 43.54 18.40
N ALA A 334 7.06 42.49 18.00
CA ALA A 334 6.22 41.72 18.89
C ALA A 334 7.00 41.19 20.10
N THR A 335 6.47 41.43 21.28
CA THR A 335 6.93 40.84 22.54
C THR A 335 6.05 39.67 22.96
N GLN A 336 4.81 39.61 22.43
CA GLN A 336 3.85 38.53 22.68
C GLN A 336 3.21 38.08 21.38
N VAL A 337 3.23 36.74 21.13
CA VAL A 337 2.57 36.08 20.01
C VAL A 337 1.74 34.92 20.53
N SER A 338 0.51 34.75 20.03
CA SER A 338 -0.34 33.63 20.35
C SER A 338 -0.68 32.87 19.04
N ILE A 339 -0.48 31.55 19.04
CA ILE A 339 -0.85 30.67 17.96
C ILE A 339 -1.82 29.61 18.50
N GLN A 340 -3.02 29.59 17.99
CA GLN A 340 -4.08 28.67 18.41
C GLN A 340 -4.54 27.85 17.22
N LEU A 341 -4.48 26.55 17.33
CA LEU A 341 -4.96 25.59 16.34
C LEU A 341 -5.97 24.64 16.99
N ASP A 342 -7.13 24.52 16.39
CA ASP A 342 -8.12 23.51 16.76
C ASP A 342 -8.86 22.99 15.53
N SER A 343 -9.27 21.73 15.59
CA SER A 343 -10.03 21.08 14.53
C SER A 343 -11.13 20.21 15.13
N ASN A 344 -12.31 20.33 14.56
CA ASN A 344 -13.45 19.51 14.92
C ASN A 344 -14.03 18.80 13.66
N ASP A 345 -15.14 18.10 13.81
CA ASP A 345 -15.78 17.37 12.72
C ASP A 345 -16.33 18.30 11.60
N THR A 346 -16.48 19.59 11.86
CA THR A 346 -17.05 20.56 10.93
C THR A 346 -16.01 21.48 10.29
N GLU A 347 -15.00 21.88 11.03
CA GLU A 347 -13.99 22.83 10.54
C GLU A 347 -12.64 22.70 11.28
N SER A 348 -11.58 23.19 10.63
CA SER A 348 -10.26 23.43 11.22
C SER A 348 -10.00 24.93 11.29
N THR A 349 -9.60 25.42 12.45
CA THR A 349 -9.38 26.85 12.72
C THR A 349 -7.95 27.08 13.20
N LEU A 350 -7.28 28.06 12.59
CA LEU A 350 -5.98 28.55 13.01
C LEU A 350 -6.10 30.06 13.25
N VAL A 351 -5.72 30.50 14.45
CA VAL A 351 -5.68 31.92 14.82
C VAL A 351 -4.28 32.27 15.28
N ILE A 352 -3.68 33.28 14.66
CA ILE A 352 -2.36 33.82 15.02
C ILE A 352 -2.49 35.28 15.31
N SER A 353 -2.04 35.73 16.50
CA SER A 353 -2.08 37.12 16.86
C SER A 353 -0.76 37.57 17.47
N ASN A 354 -0.38 38.82 17.21
CA ASN A 354 0.78 39.47 17.82
C ASN A 354 0.47 40.92 18.26
N ASN A 355 1.24 41.40 19.22
CA ASN A 355 1.24 42.82 19.67
C ASN A 355 2.33 43.63 18.94
N GLU A 356 2.39 44.94 19.24
CA GLU A 356 3.44 45.88 18.84
C GLU A 356 3.71 45.96 17.33
N LEU A 357 2.67 46.30 16.56
CA LEU A 357 2.80 46.57 15.13
C LEU A 357 3.69 47.77 14.88
N ARG A 358 4.66 47.65 13.97
CA ARG A 358 5.41 48.79 13.48
C ARG A 358 4.46 49.73 12.75
N ARG A 359 4.30 50.98 13.23
CA ARG A 359 3.55 51.99 12.52
C ARG A 359 4.26 52.30 11.20
N SER A 360 3.77 51.73 10.12
CA SER A 360 4.27 52.05 8.78
C SER A 360 3.93 53.48 8.44
N ALA A 361 4.94 54.28 8.12
CA ALA A 361 4.79 55.72 7.81
C ALA A 361 4.25 55.98 6.38
N SER A 362 3.70 55.00 5.69
CA SER A 362 3.17 55.15 4.34
C SER A 362 1.88 54.35 4.11
N ALA A 363 0.76 55.09 4.10
CA ALA A 363 -0.51 54.64 3.55
C ALA A 363 -0.33 54.41 2.03
N GLY A 364 0.07 53.19 1.61
CA GLY A 364 0.27 52.86 0.18
C GLY A 364 0.96 51.54 -0.12
N GLU A 365 1.33 50.75 0.87
CA GLU A 365 1.88 49.41 0.59
C GLU A 365 0.78 48.46 0.10
N VAL A 366 0.93 48.01 -1.15
CA VAL A 366 0.17 46.92 -1.76
C VAL A 366 0.24 45.71 -0.87
N PRO A 367 -0.89 45.00 -0.56
CA PRO A 367 -0.86 43.77 0.23
C PRO A 367 0.20 42.82 -0.33
N GLY A 368 1.14 42.41 0.50
CA GLY A 368 2.26 41.60 0.08
C GLY A 368 1.75 40.32 -0.63
N SER A 369 2.40 39.92 -1.70
CA SER A 369 2.03 38.76 -2.56
C SER A 369 1.80 37.46 -1.78
N GLY A 370 2.35 37.30 -0.58
CA GLY A 370 2.23 36.12 0.27
C GLY A 370 0.81 35.87 0.79
N LEU A 371 0.16 36.90 1.38
CA LEU A 371 -1.22 36.75 1.88
C LEU A 371 -2.24 36.58 0.77
N VAL A 372 -2.01 37.17 -0.43
CA VAL A 372 -2.88 36.96 -1.61
C VAL A 372 -2.81 35.52 -2.08
N GLY A 373 -1.61 34.95 -2.20
CA GLY A 373 -1.42 33.56 -2.58
C GLY A 373 -2.00 32.57 -1.55
N LEU A 374 -1.86 32.88 -0.26
CA LEU A 374 -2.42 32.07 0.81
C LEU A 374 -3.96 32.08 0.80
N ARG A 375 -4.56 33.29 0.61
CA ARG A 375 -6.03 33.42 0.52
C ARG A 375 -6.60 32.59 -0.64
N SER A 376 -5.95 32.59 -1.79
CA SER A 376 -6.37 31.78 -2.94
C SER A 376 -6.32 30.26 -2.64
N ARG A 377 -5.30 29.78 -1.95
CA ARG A 377 -5.17 28.35 -1.58
C ARG A 377 -6.21 27.94 -0.54
N VAL A 378 -6.46 28.76 0.48
CA VAL A 378 -7.50 28.50 1.49
C VAL A 378 -8.87 28.49 0.84
N ALA A 379 -9.15 29.40 -0.09
CA ALA A 379 -10.40 29.45 -0.85
C ALA A 379 -10.60 28.19 -1.74
N ALA A 380 -9.53 27.65 -2.32
CA ALA A 380 -9.60 26.40 -3.08
C ALA A 380 -10.03 25.18 -2.24
N LEU A 381 -9.81 25.23 -0.92
CA LEU A 381 -10.28 24.24 0.06
C LEU A 381 -11.69 24.56 0.62
N GLY A 382 -12.35 25.61 0.10
CA GLY A 382 -13.63 26.10 0.60
C GLY A 382 -13.54 26.88 1.92
N GLY A 383 -12.33 27.27 2.32
CA GLY A 383 -12.07 28.01 3.56
C GLY A 383 -12.03 29.52 3.37
N THR A 384 -11.88 30.23 4.49
CA THR A 384 -11.71 31.69 4.55
C THR A 384 -10.42 32.05 5.28
N LEU A 385 -9.81 33.16 4.85
CA LEU A 385 -8.67 33.79 5.52
C LEU A 385 -9.01 35.26 5.75
N ASP A 386 -9.07 35.65 7.02
CA ASP A 386 -9.36 36.99 7.47
C ASP A 386 -8.16 37.56 8.22
N THR A 387 -7.99 38.87 8.13
CA THR A 387 -6.97 39.63 8.89
C THR A 387 -7.63 40.83 9.56
N ALA A 388 -7.34 41.03 10.81
CA ALA A 388 -7.85 42.14 11.58
C ALA A 388 -6.73 42.86 12.32
N VAL A 389 -6.90 44.15 12.48
CA VAL A 389 -6.07 44.97 13.37
C VAL A 389 -7.03 45.55 14.41
N ASP A 390 -6.64 45.57 15.67
CA ASP A 390 -7.48 46.09 16.74
C ASP A 390 -7.70 47.62 16.61
N ASP A 391 -8.73 48.16 17.30
CA ASP A 391 -9.12 49.58 17.23
C ASP A 391 -7.99 50.55 17.67
N ARG A 392 -6.97 50.05 18.38
CA ARG A 392 -5.82 50.83 18.84
C ARG A 392 -4.64 50.78 17.86
N GLY A 393 -4.68 49.88 16.89
CA GLY A 393 -3.62 49.64 15.91
C GLY A 393 -2.40 48.94 16.50
N ASP A 394 -2.52 48.32 17.66
CA ASP A 394 -1.40 47.73 18.40
C ASP A 394 -1.37 46.16 18.27
N ARG A 395 -2.46 45.55 17.83
CA ARG A 395 -2.56 44.09 17.71
C ARG A 395 -3.02 43.67 16.31
N PHE A 396 -2.31 42.74 15.71
CA PHE A 396 -2.70 42.10 14.48
C PHE A 396 -3.20 40.68 14.75
N GLU A 397 -4.24 40.25 14.03
CA GLU A 397 -4.78 38.91 14.07
C GLU A 397 -4.98 38.39 12.65
N LEU A 398 -4.53 37.16 12.40
CA LEU A 398 -4.77 36.38 11.21
C LEU A 398 -5.61 35.15 11.60
N SER A 399 -6.77 34.96 10.97
CA SER A 399 -7.68 33.87 11.22
C SER A 399 -7.89 33.07 9.92
N VAL A 400 -7.67 31.77 9.96
CA VAL A 400 -7.92 30.83 8.86
C VAL A 400 -8.94 29.81 9.32
N ARG A 401 -10.00 29.61 8.53
CA ARG A 401 -11.03 28.61 8.77
C ARG A 401 -11.20 27.76 7.52
N ILE A 402 -11.11 26.44 7.64
CA ILE A 402 -11.27 25.50 6.53
C ILE A 402 -12.27 24.42 6.94
N PRO A 403 -13.38 24.23 6.18
CA PRO A 403 -14.37 23.21 6.50
C PRO A 403 -13.77 21.81 6.41
N SER A 404 -14.09 20.96 7.40
CA SER A 404 -13.74 19.55 7.36
C SER A 404 -14.58 18.87 6.29
N ARG A 405 -13.94 18.22 5.31
CA ARG A 405 -14.68 17.37 4.36
C ARG A 405 -15.26 16.19 5.14
N ALA A 406 -16.60 16.12 5.23
CA ALA A 406 -17.29 14.98 5.82
C ALA A 406 -16.74 13.68 5.21
N ARG A 407 -16.26 12.75 6.05
CA ARG A 407 -15.95 11.39 5.61
C ARG A 407 -17.24 10.81 5.00
N VAL A 408 -17.26 10.67 3.68
CA VAL A 408 -18.24 9.80 3.04
C VAL A 408 -17.89 8.39 3.51
N THR A 409 -18.61 7.91 4.53
CA THR A 409 -18.61 6.50 4.92
C THR A 409 -19.27 5.73 3.78
N ALA A 410 -18.46 5.03 3.00
CA ALA A 410 -18.88 4.01 2.05
C ALA A 410 -18.80 2.63 2.71
#